data_79b7aa468d58c1a1a6bcffce8a5e2549
#
_entry.id   79b7aa468d58c1a1a6bcffce8a5e2549
#
_cell.length_a   1.000
_cell.length_b   1.000
_cell.length_c   1.000
_cell.angle_alpha   90.00
_cell.angle_beta   90.00
_cell.angle_gamma   90.00
#
_symmetry.space_group_name_H-M   'P 1'
#
loop_
_entity.id
_entity.type
_entity.pdbx_description
1 polymer ?
#
loop_
_entity_poly.entity_id
_entity_poly.type
_entity_poly.pdbx_seq_one_letter_code
_entity_poly.pdbx_strand_id
1 'polypeptide(L)'
;VATTTNFGWTTPDNTGYVKDGALAIRTLGNSIDTSLVDLKGGTTDQVLKKASGTDMDFVWGTVSSTPRIGQIVTTTTTTATTSATSGWVDLTDVTVTITPTLSTSKILVTSNCAFAMFQGSSTVTYSTCQYRIVRGSTTLHTATIGTYKSNEVSWNHYHQPVVEWVDSPATTSATTYKLQINNPFNIQNVQGNANNSCQLTVMEILV
;
A
#
# COMPACT_ATOMS: atom_id res chain seq x y z
N VAL A 1 33.10 -7.60 50.23
CA VAL A 1 32.10 -6.68 49.62
C VAL A 1 31.09 -7.54 48.90
N ALA A 2 29.84 -7.44 49.26
CA ALA A 2 28.78 -8.12 48.57
C ALA A 2 28.31 -7.31 47.33
N THR A 3 27.71 -8.01 46.38
CA THR A 3 27.16 -7.39 45.17
C THR A 3 25.77 -7.92 44.84
N THR A 4 24.96 -7.14 44.16
CA THR A 4 23.64 -7.60 43.64
C THR A 4 23.85 -8.61 42.50
N THR A 5 22.97 -9.63 42.44
CA THR A 5 23.08 -10.73 41.48
C THR A 5 22.97 -10.29 40.02
N ASN A 6 22.03 -9.38 39.72
CA ASN A 6 21.70 -9.03 38.34
C ASN A 6 22.58 -7.89 37.78
N PHE A 7 22.86 -6.88 38.59
CA PHE A 7 23.56 -5.67 38.16
C PHE A 7 24.98 -5.52 38.70
N GLY A 8 25.40 -6.40 39.61
CA GLY A 8 26.73 -6.35 40.22
C GLY A 8 26.96 -5.12 41.10
N TRP A 9 25.93 -4.41 41.54
CA TRP A 9 26.09 -3.22 42.37
C TRP A 9 26.67 -3.60 43.75
N THR A 10 27.66 -2.87 44.19
CA THR A 10 28.26 -3.06 45.50
C THR A 10 27.26 -2.76 46.61
N THR A 11 27.09 -3.69 47.52
CA THR A 11 26.21 -3.56 48.69
C THR A 11 26.99 -3.65 50.00
N PRO A 12 26.52 -3.04 51.08
CA PRO A 12 27.02 -3.31 52.42
C PRO A 12 27.00 -4.81 52.71
N ASP A 13 28.00 -5.32 53.36
CA ASP A 13 28.04 -6.71 53.88
C ASP A 13 27.99 -6.75 55.42
N ASN A 14 27.78 -7.94 55.94
CA ASN A 14 27.62 -8.15 57.38
C ASN A 14 28.91 -8.04 58.18
N THR A 15 30.07 -7.96 57.50
CA THR A 15 31.38 -7.86 58.11
C THR A 15 31.98 -6.46 58.09
N GLY A 16 31.27 -5.51 57.46
CA GLY A 16 31.67 -4.11 57.39
C GLY A 16 31.50 -3.39 58.72
N TYR A 17 32.36 -2.42 58.98
CA TYR A 17 32.22 -1.57 60.16
C TYR A 17 30.99 -0.63 60.01
N VAL A 18 30.26 -0.45 61.10
CA VAL A 18 29.09 0.46 61.12
C VAL A 18 29.42 1.89 60.68
N LYS A 19 30.64 2.36 61.01
CA LYS A 19 31.13 3.69 60.54
C LYS A 19 31.19 3.86 59.05
N ASP A 20 31.36 2.76 58.30
CA ASP A 20 31.47 2.76 56.83
C ASP A 20 30.11 2.57 56.12
N GLY A 21 29.05 2.27 56.89
CA GLY A 21 27.71 1.99 56.38
C GLY A 21 27.15 3.13 55.54
N ALA A 22 27.32 4.36 55.98
CA ALA A 22 26.83 5.55 55.24
C ALA A 22 27.51 5.71 53.88
N LEU A 23 28.79 5.40 53.78
CA LEU A 23 29.52 5.40 52.51
C LEU A 23 29.05 4.27 51.60
N ALA A 24 28.88 3.06 52.10
CA ALA A 24 28.43 1.91 51.32
C ALA A 24 27.02 2.11 50.75
N ILE A 25 26.09 2.67 51.52
CA ILE A 25 24.74 3.01 51.05
C ILE A 25 24.80 4.10 49.98
N ARG A 26 25.64 5.13 50.15
CA ARG A 26 25.82 6.18 49.13
C ARG A 26 26.38 5.63 47.83
N THR A 27 27.36 4.73 47.92
CA THR A 27 27.97 4.06 46.74
C THR A 27 26.92 3.23 46.01
N LEU A 28 26.09 2.49 46.71
CA LEU A 28 24.97 1.74 46.12
C LEU A 28 23.98 2.69 45.45
N GLY A 29 23.58 3.77 46.11
CA GLY A 29 22.69 4.76 45.52
C GLY A 29 23.22 5.38 44.24
N ASN A 30 24.51 5.76 44.24
CA ASN A 30 25.16 6.27 43.02
C ASN A 30 25.21 5.24 41.88
N SER A 31 25.44 3.96 42.19
CA SER A 31 25.44 2.88 41.20
C SER A 31 24.07 2.70 40.58
N ILE A 32 23.01 2.73 41.37
CA ILE A 32 21.62 2.68 40.93
C ILE A 32 21.29 3.89 40.04
N ASP A 33 21.60 5.10 40.52
CA ASP A 33 21.37 6.34 39.75
C ASP A 33 22.07 6.35 38.40
N THR A 34 23.34 5.94 38.36
CA THR A 34 24.10 5.80 37.11
C THR A 34 23.49 4.78 36.16
N SER A 35 23.02 3.63 36.67
CA SER A 35 22.43 2.56 35.82
C SER A 35 21.07 2.94 35.27
N LEU A 36 20.35 3.84 35.94
CA LEU A 36 19.01 4.26 35.53
C LEU A 36 18.98 5.62 34.81
N VAL A 37 20.14 6.24 34.59
CA VAL A 37 20.22 7.60 34.00
C VAL A 37 19.54 7.69 32.65
N ASP A 38 19.61 6.65 31.84
CA ASP A 38 19.02 6.61 30.49
C ASP A 38 17.48 6.54 30.51
N LEU A 39 16.90 6.17 31.64
CA LEU A 39 15.44 6.21 31.82
C LEU A 39 14.92 7.62 32.10
N LYS A 40 15.81 8.55 32.44
CA LYS A 40 15.48 9.93 32.77
C LYS A 40 15.36 10.77 31.50
N GLY A 41 14.38 11.64 31.46
CA GLY A 41 14.15 12.54 30.30
C GLY A 41 13.01 12.05 29.42
N GLY A 42 13.15 12.31 28.13
CA GLY A 42 12.09 12.09 27.15
C GLY A 42 11.10 13.24 27.06
N THR A 43 10.47 13.36 25.93
CA THR A 43 9.38 14.32 25.65
C THR A 43 8.15 13.56 25.16
N THR A 44 7.02 14.27 25.03
CA THR A 44 5.81 13.68 24.42
C THR A 44 6.14 13.02 23.08
N ASP A 45 5.53 11.88 22.82
CA ASP A 45 5.68 11.06 21.59
C ASP A 45 7.05 10.40 21.39
N GLN A 46 7.93 10.44 22.39
CA GLN A 46 9.12 9.63 22.40
C GLN A 46 8.88 8.27 23.08
N VAL A 47 9.62 7.28 22.64
CA VAL A 47 9.69 5.95 23.24
C VAL A 47 11.10 5.64 23.70
N LEU A 48 11.21 4.88 24.77
CA LEU A 48 12.50 4.37 25.23
C LEU A 48 12.93 3.23 24.33
N LYS A 49 14.10 3.35 23.70
CA LYS A 49 14.68 2.35 22.80
C LYS A 49 16.02 1.88 23.32
N LYS A 50 16.37 0.62 23.05
CA LYS A 50 17.76 0.15 23.22
C LYS A 50 18.68 0.98 22.32
N ALA A 51 19.71 1.57 22.88
CA ALA A 51 20.73 2.30 22.12
C ALA A 51 21.79 1.35 21.52
N SER A 52 22.12 0.29 22.26
CA SER A 52 23.06 -0.75 21.81
C SER A 52 22.69 -2.13 22.34
N GLY A 53 23.56 -3.13 22.15
CA GLY A 53 23.47 -4.45 22.77
C GLY A 53 23.82 -4.48 24.25
N THR A 54 24.38 -3.42 24.81
CA THR A 54 24.76 -3.32 26.22
C THR A 54 23.51 -3.28 27.13
N ASP A 55 23.57 -3.97 28.26
CA ASP A 55 22.46 -3.95 29.23
C ASP A 55 22.26 -2.54 29.79
N MET A 56 20.99 -2.17 30.00
CA MET A 56 20.54 -0.86 30.51
C MET A 56 20.93 0.35 29.65
N ASP A 57 21.44 0.15 28.45
CA ASP A 57 21.76 1.22 27.49
C ASP A 57 20.52 1.57 26.66
N PHE A 58 19.85 2.64 27.04
CA PHE A 58 18.62 3.12 26.42
C PHE A 58 18.75 4.55 25.93
N VAL A 59 17.92 4.92 24.97
CA VAL A 59 17.80 6.27 24.46
C VAL A 59 16.33 6.60 24.17
N TRP A 60 15.93 7.81 24.52
CA TRP A 60 14.65 8.35 24.11
C TRP A 60 14.69 8.75 22.64
N GLY A 61 13.74 8.29 21.88
CA GLY A 61 13.65 8.64 20.46
C GLY A 61 12.24 8.54 19.92
N THR A 62 11.97 9.29 18.87
CA THR A 62 10.69 9.19 18.17
C THR A 62 10.51 7.81 17.54
N VAL A 63 9.29 7.31 17.54
CA VAL A 63 8.92 6.18 16.70
C VAL A 63 8.95 6.67 15.26
N SER A 64 9.93 6.24 14.49
CA SER A 64 9.87 6.44 13.04
C SER A 64 8.84 5.46 12.48
N SER A 65 7.57 5.84 12.52
CA SER A 65 6.54 5.18 11.72
C SER A 65 6.65 5.72 10.31
N THR A 66 7.50 5.14 9.49
CA THR A 66 7.41 5.39 8.06
C THR A 66 6.07 4.80 7.61
N PRO A 67 5.10 5.62 7.18
CA PRO A 67 3.85 5.08 6.67
C PRO A 67 4.19 4.10 5.55
N ARG A 68 3.57 2.93 5.53
CA ARG A 68 3.74 2.00 4.41
C ARG A 68 2.91 2.39 3.19
N ILE A 69 1.89 3.21 3.41
CA ILE A 69 1.05 3.81 2.37
C ILE A 69 1.39 5.29 2.32
N GLY A 70 1.90 5.75 1.18
CA GLY A 70 2.26 7.15 0.96
C GLY A 70 1.03 7.99 0.62
N GLN A 71 0.33 7.63 -0.44
CA GLN A 71 -0.85 8.35 -0.92
C GLN A 71 -1.82 7.41 -1.64
N ILE A 72 -3.08 7.83 -1.72
CA ILE A 72 -4.14 7.15 -2.47
C ILE A 72 -4.81 8.20 -3.35
N VAL A 73 -4.91 7.93 -4.64
CA VAL A 73 -5.61 8.78 -5.60
C VAL A 73 -6.65 7.95 -6.34
N THR A 74 -7.86 8.46 -6.43
CA THR A 74 -8.99 7.75 -7.04
C THR A 74 -9.70 8.66 -8.02
N THR A 75 -10.13 8.10 -9.14
CA THR A 75 -11.14 8.68 -10.02
C THR A 75 -12.37 7.77 -10.09
N THR A 76 -13.53 8.36 -10.22
CA THR A 76 -14.79 7.64 -10.41
C THR A 76 -15.60 8.36 -11.49
N THR A 77 -16.13 7.60 -12.45
CA THR A 77 -16.98 8.14 -13.51
C THR A 77 -18.17 7.24 -13.75
N THR A 78 -19.26 7.84 -14.23
CA THR A 78 -20.42 7.14 -14.79
C THR A 78 -20.53 7.35 -16.30
N THR A 79 -19.58 8.08 -16.90
CA THR A 79 -19.55 8.35 -18.34
C THR A 79 -19.27 7.05 -19.09
N ALA A 80 -20.17 6.68 -19.98
CA ALA A 80 -20.03 5.51 -20.82
C ALA A 80 -19.00 5.74 -21.92
N THR A 81 -18.17 4.73 -22.20
CA THR A 81 -17.31 4.67 -23.37
C THR A 81 -17.76 3.50 -24.25
N THR A 82 -18.03 3.75 -25.50
CA THR A 82 -18.45 2.72 -26.45
C THR A 82 -17.34 2.45 -27.47
N SER A 83 -17.03 1.18 -27.69
CA SER A 83 -16.12 0.73 -28.75
C SER A 83 -16.84 -0.26 -29.66
N ALA A 84 -17.08 0.15 -30.90
CA ALA A 84 -17.77 -0.66 -31.92
C ALA A 84 -16.82 -1.33 -32.90
N THR A 85 -15.53 -1.00 -32.87
CA THR A 85 -14.50 -1.52 -33.78
C THR A 85 -13.33 -2.09 -33.01
N SER A 86 -12.55 -2.97 -33.64
CA SER A 86 -11.32 -3.47 -33.05
C SER A 86 -10.29 -2.35 -32.85
N GLY A 87 -9.54 -2.43 -31.78
CA GLY A 87 -8.54 -1.46 -31.37
C GLY A 87 -8.70 -1.02 -29.91
N TRP A 88 -7.61 -0.54 -29.33
CA TRP A 88 -7.60 -0.08 -27.95
C TRP A 88 -8.14 1.35 -27.86
N VAL A 89 -9.12 1.56 -27.01
CA VAL A 89 -9.77 2.86 -26.76
C VAL A 89 -9.64 3.20 -25.27
N ASP A 90 -9.24 4.44 -24.97
CA ASP A 90 -9.21 4.93 -23.58
C ASP A 90 -10.63 5.00 -23.02
N LEU A 91 -10.82 4.52 -21.81
CA LEU A 91 -12.09 4.72 -21.08
C LEU A 91 -12.19 6.18 -20.67
N THR A 92 -13.28 6.81 -21.03
CA THR A 92 -13.53 8.24 -20.78
C THR A 92 -13.51 8.52 -19.28
N ASP A 93 -12.74 9.52 -18.86
CA ASP A 93 -12.59 9.97 -17.47
C ASP A 93 -12.03 8.91 -16.50
N VAL A 94 -11.48 7.78 -17.01
CA VAL A 94 -10.83 6.76 -16.18
C VAL A 94 -9.32 6.91 -16.25
N THR A 95 -8.85 8.03 -15.71
CA THR A 95 -7.45 8.41 -15.68
C THR A 95 -7.07 8.94 -14.32
N VAL A 96 -5.97 8.46 -13.76
CA VAL A 96 -5.43 8.90 -12.46
C VAL A 96 -3.96 9.23 -12.62
N THR A 97 -3.54 10.34 -12.03
CA THR A 97 -2.12 10.73 -11.97
C THR A 97 -1.67 10.75 -10.52
N ILE A 98 -0.55 10.10 -10.25
CA ILE A 98 0.11 10.06 -8.94
C ILE A 98 1.56 10.49 -9.10
N THR A 99 2.09 11.20 -8.10
CA THR A 99 3.52 11.57 -8.04
C THR A 99 4.16 10.78 -6.90
N PRO A 100 4.87 9.67 -7.18
CA PRO A 100 5.46 8.85 -6.13
C PRO A 100 6.45 9.65 -5.28
N THR A 101 6.42 9.41 -3.98
CA THR A 101 7.29 10.08 -2.99
C THR A 101 8.72 9.58 -3.08
N LEU A 102 8.90 8.29 -3.37
CA LEU A 102 10.20 7.63 -3.51
C LEU A 102 10.30 6.95 -4.87
N SER A 103 11.48 6.94 -5.47
CA SER A 103 11.74 6.19 -6.70
C SER A 103 11.67 4.67 -6.52
N THR A 104 11.75 4.19 -5.27
CA THR A 104 11.58 2.78 -4.90
C THR A 104 10.13 2.40 -4.66
N SER A 105 9.21 3.37 -4.52
CA SER A 105 7.79 3.12 -4.27
C SER A 105 7.18 2.20 -5.32
N LYS A 106 6.28 1.35 -4.88
CA LYS A 106 5.39 0.56 -5.75
C LYS A 106 4.01 1.20 -5.79
N ILE A 107 3.33 1.04 -6.90
CA ILE A 107 1.97 1.55 -7.09
C ILE A 107 1.03 0.37 -7.28
N LEU A 108 0.13 0.16 -6.32
CA LEU A 108 -1.01 -0.73 -6.50
C LEU A 108 -2.07 0.00 -7.31
N VAL A 109 -2.40 -0.54 -8.46
CA VAL A 109 -3.45 -0.06 -9.34
C VAL A 109 -4.63 -1.02 -9.24
N THR A 110 -5.78 -0.51 -8.81
CA THR A 110 -7.03 -1.30 -8.70
C THR A 110 -8.11 -0.63 -9.51
N SER A 111 -8.81 -1.40 -10.32
CA SER A 111 -9.97 -0.91 -11.07
C SER A 111 -11.18 -1.78 -10.84
N ASN A 112 -12.33 -1.13 -10.72
CA ASN A 112 -13.64 -1.74 -10.64
C ASN A 112 -14.56 -1.02 -11.62
N CYS A 113 -14.76 -1.61 -12.80
CA CYS A 113 -15.55 -1.02 -13.88
C CYS A 113 -16.58 -2.01 -14.37
N ALA A 114 -17.80 -1.54 -14.56
CA ALA A 114 -18.85 -2.31 -15.21
C ALA A 114 -18.67 -2.26 -16.73
N PHE A 115 -18.69 -3.42 -17.36
CA PHE A 115 -18.65 -3.57 -18.81
C PHE A 115 -19.90 -4.26 -19.30
N ALA A 116 -20.45 -3.74 -20.40
CA ALA A 116 -21.55 -4.37 -21.10
C ALA A 116 -21.09 -4.77 -22.51
N MET A 117 -21.36 -5.99 -22.89
CA MET A 117 -21.17 -6.48 -24.25
C MET A 117 -22.52 -6.67 -24.90
N PHE A 118 -22.69 -6.06 -26.07
CA PHE A 118 -23.91 -6.14 -26.85
C PHE A 118 -23.66 -6.79 -28.19
N GLN A 119 -24.56 -7.63 -28.63
CA GLN A 119 -24.57 -8.21 -29.96
C GLN A 119 -25.98 -8.19 -30.52
N GLY A 120 -26.16 -7.46 -31.62
CA GLY A 120 -27.46 -7.31 -32.28
C GLY A 120 -27.79 -8.32 -33.35
N SER A 121 -26.85 -9.20 -33.75
CA SER A 121 -27.04 -10.22 -34.79
C SER A 121 -26.24 -11.47 -34.49
N SER A 122 -26.72 -12.63 -34.90
CA SER A 122 -26.57 -13.86 -34.19
C SER A 122 -25.71 -14.95 -34.78
N THR A 123 -24.73 -14.66 -35.60
CA THR A 123 -23.81 -15.69 -36.09
C THR A 123 -22.58 -15.91 -35.21
N VAL A 124 -22.35 -15.03 -34.22
CA VAL A 124 -21.20 -15.13 -33.32
C VAL A 124 -21.60 -15.93 -32.07
N THR A 125 -20.99 -17.09 -31.92
CA THR A 125 -21.20 -17.99 -30.76
C THR A 125 -20.29 -17.70 -29.58
N TYR A 126 -19.22 -16.96 -29.79
CA TYR A 126 -18.25 -16.58 -28.79
C TYR A 126 -17.82 -15.13 -28.99
N SER A 127 -17.75 -14.37 -27.92
CA SER A 127 -17.31 -12.96 -27.94
C SER A 127 -16.40 -12.67 -26.77
N THR A 128 -15.43 -11.81 -26.98
CA THR A 128 -14.56 -11.31 -25.92
C THR A 128 -14.49 -9.79 -25.94
N CYS A 129 -14.39 -9.24 -24.76
CA CYS A 129 -13.92 -7.88 -24.54
C CYS A 129 -12.59 -7.96 -23.80
N GLN A 130 -11.63 -7.20 -24.25
CA GLN A 130 -10.36 -7.06 -23.57
C GLN A 130 -10.28 -5.71 -22.89
N TYR A 131 -9.64 -5.67 -21.75
CA TYR A 131 -9.32 -4.43 -21.05
C TYR A 131 -7.90 -4.49 -20.51
N ARG A 132 -7.27 -3.34 -20.38
CA ARG A 132 -5.90 -3.27 -19.89
C ARG A 132 -5.65 -2.03 -19.04
N ILE A 133 -4.73 -2.17 -18.09
CA ILE A 133 -4.12 -1.07 -17.36
C ILE A 133 -2.89 -0.62 -18.13
N VAL A 134 -2.77 0.69 -18.37
CA VAL A 134 -1.58 1.29 -18.99
C VAL A 134 -1.02 2.40 -18.10
N ARG A 135 0.31 2.50 -18.08
CA ARG A 135 1.07 3.62 -17.51
C ARG A 135 1.64 4.43 -18.68
N GLY A 136 1.11 5.64 -18.87
CA GLY A 136 1.45 6.41 -20.08
C GLY A 136 1.11 5.63 -21.35
N SER A 137 2.14 5.16 -22.07
CA SER A 137 2.00 4.28 -23.25
C SER A 137 2.32 2.80 -22.96
N THR A 138 2.81 2.47 -21.77
CA THR A 138 3.24 1.10 -21.41
C THR A 138 2.05 0.28 -20.93
N THR A 139 1.79 -0.85 -21.54
CA THR A 139 0.80 -1.82 -21.07
C THR A 139 1.37 -2.56 -19.86
N LEU A 140 0.67 -2.50 -18.73
CA LEU A 140 1.05 -3.17 -17.50
C LEU A 140 0.38 -4.54 -17.35
N HIS A 141 -0.91 -4.58 -17.60
CA HIS A 141 -1.71 -5.79 -17.50
C HIS A 141 -2.85 -5.78 -18.51
N THR A 142 -3.13 -6.94 -19.10
CA THR A 142 -4.25 -7.14 -20.01
C THR A 142 -5.08 -8.32 -19.51
N ALA A 143 -6.38 -8.14 -19.46
CA ALA A 143 -7.33 -9.21 -19.14
C ALA A 143 -8.42 -9.32 -20.21
N THR A 144 -9.03 -10.49 -20.29
CA THR A 144 -10.06 -10.81 -21.27
C THR A 144 -11.31 -11.29 -20.57
N ILE A 145 -12.44 -10.72 -20.91
CA ILE A 145 -13.76 -11.20 -20.53
C ILE A 145 -14.33 -11.91 -21.76
N GLY A 146 -14.62 -13.20 -21.62
CA GLY A 146 -15.26 -14.00 -22.63
C GLY A 146 -16.71 -14.30 -22.28
N THR A 147 -17.56 -14.35 -23.30
CA THR A 147 -18.91 -14.86 -23.15
C THR A 147 -19.21 -15.85 -24.28
N TYR A 148 -19.95 -16.88 -23.94
CA TYR A 148 -20.41 -17.90 -24.89
C TYR A 148 -21.93 -17.82 -25.02
N LYS A 149 -22.40 -17.98 -26.23
CA LYS A 149 -23.82 -17.91 -26.56
C LYS A 149 -24.28 -19.18 -27.30
N SER A 150 -25.47 -19.62 -26.98
CA SER A 150 -26.20 -20.65 -27.74
C SER A 150 -27.55 -20.11 -28.24
N ASN A 151 -27.73 -20.06 -29.56
CA ASN A 151 -29.03 -19.90 -30.26
C ASN A 151 -29.87 -18.64 -30.00
N GLU A 152 -29.28 -17.51 -29.59
CA GLU A 152 -30.05 -16.25 -29.44
C GLU A 152 -29.77 -15.27 -30.59
N VAL A 153 -30.74 -14.44 -30.95
CA VAL A 153 -30.65 -13.47 -32.04
C VAL A 153 -29.91 -12.20 -31.63
N SER A 154 -30.06 -11.79 -30.38
CA SER A 154 -29.36 -10.68 -29.75
C SER A 154 -29.12 -10.98 -28.28
N TRP A 155 -28.09 -10.41 -27.70
CA TRP A 155 -27.77 -10.60 -26.29
C TRP A 155 -27.06 -9.40 -25.69
N ASN A 156 -27.18 -9.27 -24.37
CA ASN A 156 -26.48 -8.31 -23.54
C ASN A 156 -25.87 -9.07 -22.37
N HIS A 157 -24.57 -8.92 -22.19
CA HIS A 157 -23.86 -9.47 -21.02
C HIS A 157 -23.20 -8.33 -20.24
N TYR A 158 -23.38 -8.38 -18.93
CA TYR A 158 -22.81 -7.41 -18.00
C TYR A 158 -21.78 -8.09 -17.13
N HIS A 159 -20.63 -7.47 -17.02
CA HIS A 159 -19.51 -7.92 -16.19
C HIS A 159 -18.99 -6.75 -15.36
N GLN A 160 -18.56 -7.04 -14.14
CA GLN A 160 -17.91 -6.07 -13.27
C GLN A 160 -16.62 -6.67 -12.71
N PRO A 161 -15.59 -6.83 -13.55
CA PRO A 161 -14.32 -7.36 -13.09
C PRO A 161 -13.60 -6.37 -12.19
N VAL A 162 -12.93 -6.88 -11.17
CA VAL A 162 -11.90 -6.15 -10.44
C VAL A 162 -10.56 -6.56 -11.03
N VAL A 163 -9.75 -5.56 -11.38
CA VAL A 163 -8.40 -5.77 -11.91
C VAL A 163 -7.41 -5.07 -11.03
N GLU A 164 -6.39 -5.81 -10.63
CA GLU A 164 -5.34 -5.32 -9.77
C GLU A 164 -3.97 -5.59 -10.39
N TRP A 165 -3.07 -4.65 -10.23
CA TRP A 165 -1.69 -4.75 -10.66
C TRP A 165 -0.76 -3.95 -9.76
N VAL A 166 0.40 -4.51 -9.43
CA VAL A 166 1.44 -3.80 -8.72
C VAL A 166 2.51 -3.38 -9.72
N ASP A 167 2.68 -2.09 -9.89
CA ASP A 167 3.67 -1.48 -10.77
C ASP A 167 4.87 -0.94 -9.98
N SER A 168 6.01 -0.86 -10.64
CA SER A 168 7.24 -0.25 -10.13
C SER A 168 7.70 0.83 -11.12
N PRO A 169 7.18 2.05 -11.02
CA PRO A 169 7.45 3.10 -12.00
C PRO A 169 8.89 3.63 -11.95
N ALA A 170 9.61 3.40 -10.86
CA ALA A 170 11.00 3.82 -10.63
C ALA A 170 11.23 5.32 -10.85
N THR A 171 10.29 6.16 -10.44
CA THR A 171 10.35 7.62 -10.63
C THR A 171 9.62 8.35 -9.50
N THR A 172 10.01 9.60 -9.28
CA THR A 172 9.30 10.57 -8.43
C THR A 172 8.57 11.63 -9.27
N SER A 173 8.47 11.45 -10.58
CA SER A 173 7.71 12.34 -11.47
C SER A 173 6.25 11.91 -11.56
N ALA A 174 5.39 12.85 -11.93
CA ALA A 174 3.97 12.59 -12.16
C ALA A 174 3.77 11.44 -13.16
N THR A 175 3.06 10.42 -12.74
CA THR A 175 2.85 9.16 -13.46
C THR A 175 1.35 8.93 -13.66
N THR A 176 0.93 8.78 -14.89
CA THR A 176 -0.48 8.65 -15.24
C THR A 176 -0.83 7.21 -15.57
N TYR A 177 -1.89 6.72 -14.93
CA TYR A 177 -2.51 5.41 -15.17
C TYR A 177 -3.88 5.60 -15.76
N LYS A 178 -4.26 4.72 -16.68
CA LYS A 178 -5.59 4.70 -17.31
C LYS A 178 -6.02 3.29 -17.67
N LEU A 179 -7.30 3.13 -17.91
CA LEU A 179 -7.86 1.91 -18.48
C LEU A 179 -8.16 2.10 -19.97
N GLN A 180 -7.97 1.01 -20.71
CA GLN A 180 -8.38 0.89 -22.10
C GLN A 180 -9.20 -0.37 -22.31
N ILE A 181 -10.12 -0.29 -23.27
CA ILE A 181 -10.88 -1.45 -23.76
C ILE A 181 -10.50 -1.74 -25.21
N ASN A 182 -10.66 -3.00 -25.61
CA ASN A 182 -10.57 -3.46 -26.98
C ASN A 182 -11.75 -4.37 -27.31
N ASN A 183 -12.29 -4.20 -28.50
CA ASN A 183 -13.39 -4.98 -29.05
C ASN A 183 -12.91 -5.85 -30.22
N PRO A 184 -12.22 -6.98 -29.96
CA PRO A 184 -11.58 -7.77 -31.02
C PRO A 184 -12.57 -8.43 -32.00
N PHE A 185 -13.84 -8.54 -31.63
CA PHE A 185 -14.88 -9.18 -32.46
C PHE A 185 -15.90 -8.18 -33.03
N ASN A 186 -15.61 -6.88 -32.97
CA ASN A 186 -16.51 -5.82 -33.42
C ASN A 186 -17.93 -5.88 -32.80
N ILE A 187 -18.02 -6.39 -31.58
CA ILE A 187 -19.22 -6.27 -30.75
C ILE A 187 -19.23 -4.89 -30.09
N GLN A 188 -20.38 -4.42 -29.70
CA GLN A 188 -20.46 -3.14 -29.01
C GLN A 188 -20.12 -3.32 -27.53
N ASN A 189 -19.03 -2.68 -27.09
CA ASN A 189 -18.62 -2.65 -25.69
C ASN A 189 -18.94 -1.30 -25.07
N VAL A 190 -19.45 -1.30 -23.87
CA VAL A 190 -19.81 -0.07 -23.15
C VAL A 190 -19.17 -0.08 -21.77
N GLN A 191 -18.49 0.99 -21.44
CA GLN A 191 -18.05 1.26 -20.07
C GLN A 191 -19.23 1.83 -19.28
N GLY A 192 -19.68 1.13 -18.27
CA GLY A 192 -20.74 1.61 -17.37
C GLY A 192 -22.04 2.02 -18.08
N ASN A 193 -23.15 1.68 -17.52
CA ASN A 193 -24.44 2.27 -17.87
C ASN A 193 -24.72 3.46 -16.98
N ALA A 194 -25.77 4.21 -17.24
CA ALA A 194 -26.22 5.36 -16.45
C ALA A 194 -26.37 5.05 -14.93
N ASN A 195 -26.42 3.76 -14.55
CA ASN A 195 -26.54 3.29 -13.18
C ASN A 195 -25.29 2.59 -12.63
N ASN A 196 -24.22 2.47 -13.42
CA ASN A 196 -22.98 1.79 -13.01
C ASN A 196 -21.83 2.77 -13.02
N SER A 197 -20.95 2.64 -12.02
CA SER A 197 -19.73 3.43 -11.93
C SER A 197 -18.51 2.66 -12.37
N CYS A 198 -17.51 3.35 -12.88
CA CYS A 198 -16.17 2.86 -13.08
C CYS A 198 -15.23 3.62 -12.14
N GLN A 199 -14.44 2.90 -11.40
CA GLN A 199 -13.46 3.45 -10.47
C GLN A 199 -12.07 2.95 -10.82
N LEU A 200 -11.11 3.86 -10.83
CA LEU A 200 -9.69 3.55 -10.89
C LEU A 200 -9.01 4.18 -9.68
N THR A 201 -8.33 3.35 -8.91
CA THR A 201 -7.59 3.78 -7.71
C THR A 201 -6.14 3.40 -7.87
N VAL A 202 -5.24 4.30 -7.49
CA VAL A 202 -3.82 4.05 -7.35
C VAL A 202 -3.39 4.34 -5.92
N MET A 203 -2.60 3.44 -5.35
CA MET A 203 -2.09 3.53 -3.98
C MET A 203 -0.59 3.39 -3.98
N GLU A 204 0.11 4.37 -3.42
CA GLU A 204 1.56 4.30 -3.23
C GLU A 204 1.90 3.44 -2.02
N ILE A 205 2.75 2.44 -2.25
CA ILE A 205 3.33 1.57 -1.22
C ILE A 205 4.80 1.98 -1.10
N LEU A 206 5.17 2.50 0.06
CA LEU A 206 6.53 2.90 0.39
C LEU A 206 7.37 1.66 0.74
N VAL A 207 8.49 1.47 0.06
CA VAL A 207 9.45 0.36 0.24
C VAL A 207 10.88 0.85 0.36
#